data_9d5eae3d010135bacc2d853f0b8b7cfc
#
_entry.id   9d5eae3d010135bacc2d853f0b8b7cfc
#
_cell.length_a   1.000
_cell.length_b   1.000
_cell.length_c   1.000
_cell.angle_alpha   90.00
_cell.angle_beta   90.00
_cell.angle_gamma   90.00
#
_symmetry.space_group_name_H-M   'P 1'
#
loop_
_entity.id
_entity.type
_entity.pdbx_description
1 polymer ?
#
loop_
_entity_poly.entity_id
_entity_poly.type
_entity_poly.pdbx_seq_one_letter_code
_entity_poly.pdbx_strand_id
1 'polypeptide(L)'
;MSSSIFLVTPPFTQLNTPYPATAYIKGFLNTKKISSKQADLGIETILAIFSKKGLTDLFQYIRQLDKPLSANASRMVTLENDYTDTIDHVIGFLQGKNPTLAYHISKRKFLPEASRFEQTDQLEWAFGTMGNNDLSKFLCTMYMEDLSDLIKEVVDEHFGFSRYAERLGRSANSFDELYATLQGDNTYIDKIYLQLLEKHIDTIHPGIVAFSVPFPGNLYTAFRSAQWIRKNRPGIKIAMGGGFPNTELRSLSDARVFEFFDFITLDDGEAPLENLIDFVEGRKNIDALKRTFILEDGKVSYRNNASCKDYKQSELGTPDYSDLLLDQYISAVEIANPMHRLWSDGRWN
;
A
#
# COMPACT_ATOMS: atom_id res chain seq x y z
N MET A 1 -0.58 -3.19 -31.60
CA MET A 1 -1.26 -3.90 -30.48
C MET A 1 -1.51 -2.88 -29.39
N SER A 2 -2.72 -2.83 -28.84
CA SER A 2 -3.00 -1.94 -27.69
C SER A 2 -2.12 -2.34 -26.51
N SER A 3 -1.47 -1.39 -25.87
CA SER A 3 -0.60 -1.64 -24.72
C SER A 3 -1.46 -2.09 -23.53
N SER A 4 -1.03 -3.13 -22.82
CA SER A 4 -1.68 -3.52 -21.56
C SER A 4 -1.44 -2.44 -20.50
N ILE A 5 -2.47 -2.15 -19.69
CA ILE A 5 -2.41 -1.19 -18.58
C ILE A 5 -2.23 -1.96 -17.28
N PHE A 6 -1.28 -1.56 -16.46
CA PHE A 6 -1.11 -2.10 -15.12
C PHE A 6 -1.51 -1.05 -14.07
N LEU A 7 -2.58 -1.34 -13.33
CA LEU A 7 -3.12 -0.50 -12.27
C LEU A 7 -2.54 -0.97 -10.93
N VAL A 8 -1.93 -0.08 -10.17
CA VAL A 8 -1.21 -0.44 -8.95
C VAL A 8 -1.70 0.39 -7.78
N THR A 9 -2.09 -0.28 -6.70
CA THR A 9 -2.17 0.34 -5.37
C THR A 9 -0.81 0.14 -4.69
N PRO A 10 -0.03 1.21 -4.46
CA PRO A 10 1.28 1.08 -3.83
C PRO A 10 1.16 0.85 -2.32
N PRO A 11 2.16 0.21 -1.66
CA PRO A 11 2.17 0.04 -0.21
C PRO A 11 2.11 1.37 0.56
N PHE A 12 1.47 1.48 1.71
CA PHE A 12 0.53 0.53 2.33
C PHE A 12 -0.83 1.19 2.47
N THR A 13 -1.89 0.41 2.28
CA THR A 13 -3.28 0.80 2.57
C THR A 13 -3.82 -0.04 3.74
N GLN A 14 -5.15 -0.18 3.85
CA GLN A 14 -5.79 -1.06 4.81
C GLN A 14 -5.51 -2.54 4.51
N LEU A 15 -5.50 -3.37 5.57
CA LEU A 15 -5.22 -4.80 5.45
C LEU A 15 -6.48 -5.68 5.32
N ASN A 16 -7.66 -5.13 5.62
CA ASN A 16 -8.91 -5.88 5.73
C ASN A 16 -9.71 -5.97 4.43
N THR A 17 -9.42 -5.11 3.47
CA THR A 17 -10.13 -5.06 2.18
C THR A 17 -9.29 -4.29 1.17
N PRO A 18 -9.37 -4.59 -0.14
CA PRO A 18 -8.69 -3.82 -1.17
C PRO A 18 -9.19 -2.38 -1.20
N TYR A 19 -8.30 -1.44 -1.49
CA TYR A 19 -8.71 -0.08 -1.82
C TYR A 19 -9.38 -0.09 -3.20
N PRO A 20 -10.63 0.44 -3.34
CA PRO A 20 -11.48 0.11 -4.48
C PRO A 20 -11.10 0.79 -5.79
N ALA A 21 -10.26 1.83 -5.79
CA ALA A 21 -10.04 2.69 -6.95
C ALA A 21 -9.56 1.93 -8.19
N THR A 22 -8.61 1.00 -8.06
CA THR A 22 -8.11 0.22 -9.21
C THR A 22 -9.18 -0.69 -9.80
N ALA A 23 -10.07 -1.25 -8.95
CA ALA A 23 -11.16 -2.11 -9.41
C ALA A 23 -12.24 -1.31 -10.18
N TYR A 24 -12.54 -0.08 -9.74
CA TYR A 24 -13.44 0.83 -10.48
C TYR A 24 -12.86 1.20 -11.84
N ILE A 25 -11.59 1.61 -11.88
CA ILE A 25 -10.90 1.95 -13.14
C ILE A 25 -10.83 0.73 -14.05
N LYS A 26 -10.52 -0.47 -13.53
CA LYS A 26 -10.50 -1.70 -14.33
C LYS A 26 -11.89 -2.01 -14.91
N GLY A 27 -12.94 -1.89 -14.10
CA GLY A 27 -14.31 -2.05 -14.57
C GLY A 27 -14.65 -1.09 -15.72
N PHE A 28 -14.25 0.17 -15.61
CA PHE A 28 -14.40 1.14 -16.69
C PHE A 28 -13.59 0.75 -17.94
N LEU A 29 -12.32 0.39 -17.81
CA LEU A 29 -11.49 -0.03 -18.94
C LEU A 29 -12.06 -1.25 -19.66
N ASN A 30 -12.71 -2.18 -18.94
CA ASN A 30 -13.43 -3.31 -19.53
C ASN A 30 -14.56 -2.84 -20.46
N THR A 31 -15.31 -1.77 -20.10
CA THR A 31 -16.37 -1.20 -20.97
C THR A 31 -15.78 -0.66 -22.28
N LYS A 32 -14.52 -0.23 -22.25
CA LYS A 32 -13.77 0.30 -23.41
C LYS A 32 -12.99 -0.77 -24.16
N LYS A 33 -13.03 -2.03 -23.72
CA LYS A 33 -12.24 -3.15 -24.28
C LYS A 33 -10.73 -2.88 -24.24
N ILE A 34 -10.27 -2.13 -23.26
CA ILE A 34 -8.86 -1.85 -23.00
C ILE A 34 -8.34 -2.93 -22.03
N SER A 35 -7.30 -3.65 -22.45
CA SER A 35 -6.69 -4.69 -21.62
C SER A 35 -6.00 -4.07 -20.41
N SER A 36 -6.38 -4.53 -19.21
CA SER A 36 -5.77 -4.07 -17.97
C SER A 36 -5.61 -5.20 -16.95
N LYS A 37 -4.62 -5.05 -16.09
CA LYS A 37 -4.35 -5.87 -14.91
C LYS A 37 -4.20 -4.95 -13.70
N GLN A 38 -4.44 -5.49 -12.50
CA GLN A 38 -4.26 -4.73 -11.27
C GLN A 38 -3.59 -5.54 -10.18
N ALA A 39 -2.92 -4.85 -9.24
CA ALA A 39 -2.36 -5.43 -8.03
C ALA A 39 -2.45 -4.45 -6.85
N ASP A 40 -2.63 -5.00 -5.66
CA ASP A 40 -2.44 -4.31 -4.39
C ASP A 40 -1.10 -4.77 -3.80
N LEU A 41 -0.06 -3.98 -4.07
CA LEU A 41 1.28 -4.27 -3.56
C LEU A 41 1.38 -4.12 -2.04
N GLY A 42 0.41 -3.45 -1.39
CA GLY A 42 0.37 -3.32 0.06
C GLY A 42 0.14 -4.67 0.74
N ILE A 43 -0.98 -5.33 0.41
CA ILE A 43 -1.27 -6.66 0.99
C ILE A 43 -0.23 -7.70 0.57
N GLU A 44 0.23 -7.69 -0.69
CA GLU A 44 1.24 -8.61 -1.17
C GLU A 44 2.57 -8.46 -0.39
N THR A 45 2.99 -7.23 -0.10
CA THR A 45 4.20 -6.95 0.68
C THR A 45 4.05 -7.41 2.13
N ILE A 46 2.91 -7.14 2.76
CA ILE A 46 2.63 -7.61 4.12
C ILE A 46 2.69 -9.14 4.19
N LEU A 47 2.06 -9.83 3.24
CA LEU A 47 2.09 -11.30 3.21
C LEU A 47 3.49 -11.87 2.91
N ALA A 48 4.31 -11.16 2.14
CA ALA A 48 5.69 -11.55 1.90
C ALA A 48 6.53 -11.44 3.19
N ILE A 49 6.38 -10.33 3.94
CA ILE A 49 7.11 -10.10 5.21
C ILE A 49 6.60 -11.04 6.30
N PHE A 50 5.28 -11.11 6.50
CA PHE A 50 4.61 -11.87 7.55
C PHE A 50 4.26 -13.28 7.08
N SER A 51 5.28 -14.01 6.64
CA SER A 51 5.28 -15.43 6.33
C SER A 51 6.46 -16.10 7.02
N LYS A 52 6.43 -17.43 7.15
CA LYS A 52 7.58 -18.19 7.72
C LYS A 52 8.89 -17.81 7.05
N LYS A 53 8.91 -17.79 5.69
CA LYS A 53 10.08 -17.38 4.93
C LYS A 53 10.46 -15.92 5.19
N GLY A 54 9.49 -15.02 5.13
CA GLY A 54 9.71 -13.57 5.31
C GLY A 54 10.29 -13.25 6.69
N LEU A 55 9.75 -13.87 7.75
CA LEU A 55 10.29 -13.68 9.11
C LEU A 55 11.68 -14.31 9.27
N THR A 56 11.93 -15.49 8.66
CA THR A 56 13.28 -16.07 8.68
C THR A 56 14.31 -15.14 8.04
N ASP A 57 13.98 -14.58 6.86
CA ASP A 57 14.83 -13.63 6.14
C ASP A 57 15.00 -12.32 6.96
N LEU A 58 13.93 -11.83 7.60
CA LEU A 58 13.95 -10.65 8.47
C LEU A 58 14.85 -10.82 9.68
N PHE A 59 14.71 -11.91 10.45
CA PHE A 59 15.56 -12.17 11.61
C PHE A 59 17.03 -12.39 11.21
N GLN A 60 17.27 -13.04 10.06
CA GLN A 60 18.61 -13.15 9.51
C GLN A 60 19.19 -11.77 9.17
N TYR A 61 18.42 -10.89 8.56
CA TYR A 61 18.83 -9.52 8.26
C TYR A 61 19.12 -8.72 9.54
N ILE A 62 18.26 -8.80 10.55
CA ILE A 62 18.46 -8.14 11.86
C ILE A 62 19.78 -8.56 12.51
N ARG A 63 20.14 -9.83 12.46
CA ARG A 63 21.41 -10.33 13.01
C ARG A 63 22.66 -9.82 12.27
N GLN A 64 22.50 -9.37 11.02
CA GLN A 64 23.59 -8.78 10.24
C GLN A 64 23.76 -7.28 10.50
N LEU A 65 22.76 -6.64 11.12
CA LEU A 65 22.83 -5.24 11.51
C LEU A 65 23.63 -5.14 12.83
N ASP A 66 24.72 -4.38 12.78
CA ASP A 66 25.50 -4.08 13.99
C ASP A 66 24.84 -2.89 14.74
N LYS A 67 23.62 -3.12 15.23
CA LYS A 67 22.84 -2.12 16.00
C LYS A 67 22.55 -2.66 17.40
N PRO A 68 22.63 -1.81 18.44
CA PRO A 68 22.14 -2.19 19.76
C PRO A 68 20.62 -2.40 19.70
N LEU A 69 20.15 -3.50 20.29
CA LEU A 69 18.73 -3.83 20.39
C LEU A 69 18.20 -3.43 21.77
N SER A 70 16.96 -2.94 21.82
CA SER A 70 16.24 -2.79 23.07
C SER A 70 16.05 -4.17 23.76
N ALA A 71 15.67 -4.17 25.03
CA ALA A 71 15.36 -5.40 25.75
C ALA A 71 14.22 -6.19 25.07
N ASN A 72 13.20 -5.47 24.53
CA ASN A 72 12.09 -6.07 23.82
C ASN A 72 12.54 -6.70 22.49
N ALA A 73 13.29 -5.96 21.67
CA ALA A 73 13.82 -6.46 20.39
C ALA A 73 14.75 -7.68 20.61
N SER A 74 15.63 -7.65 21.64
CA SER A 74 16.49 -8.77 22.01
C SER A 74 15.69 -10.02 22.40
N ARG A 75 14.60 -9.84 23.17
CA ARG A 75 13.68 -10.93 23.52
C ARG A 75 13.03 -11.51 22.27
N MET A 76 12.54 -10.68 21.35
CA MET A 76 11.90 -11.14 20.10
C MET A 76 12.87 -11.91 19.21
N VAL A 77 14.12 -11.46 19.09
CA VAL A 77 15.17 -12.18 18.36
C VAL A 77 15.48 -13.52 19.02
N THR A 78 15.46 -13.62 20.35
CA THR A 78 15.63 -14.90 21.07
C THR A 78 14.48 -15.86 20.78
N LEU A 79 13.27 -15.36 20.58
CA LEU A 79 12.05 -16.13 20.29
C LEU A 79 11.79 -16.31 18.78
N GLU A 80 12.79 -16.07 17.90
CA GLU A 80 12.59 -16.10 16.44
C GLU A 80 11.95 -17.40 15.93
N ASN A 81 12.29 -18.54 16.51
CA ASN A 81 11.71 -19.83 16.12
C ASN A 81 10.21 -19.88 16.43
N ASP A 82 9.79 -19.36 17.59
CA ASP A 82 8.38 -19.32 17.97
C ASP A 82 7.61 -18.39 17.02
N TYR A 83 8.19 -17.23 16.65
CA TYR A 83 7.59 -16.32 15.66
C TYR A 83 7.49 -16.96 14.27
N THR A 84 8.57 -17.59 13.78
CA THR A 84 8.58 -18.22 12.44
C THR A 84 7.69 -19.45 12.36
N ASP A 85 7.48 -20.19 13.45
CA ASP A 85 6.61 -21.35 13.47
C ASP A 85 5.12 -20.99 13.63
N THR A 86 4.79 -19.80 14.14
CA THR A 86 3.40 -19.38 14.39
C THR A 86 2.84 -18.46 13.32
N ILE A 87 3.65 -17.69 12.59
CA ILE A 87 3.20 -16.61 11.72
C ILE A 87 2.21 -17.07 10.63
N ASP A 88 2.48 -18.17 9.93
CA ASP A 88 1.58 -18.64 8.87
C ASP A 88 0.20 -19.05 9.43
N HIS A 89 0.18 -19.56 10.66
CA HIS A 89 -1.07 -19.89 11.36
C HIS A 89 -1.83 -18.63 11.78
N VAL A 90 -1.13 -17.59 12.23
CA VAL A 90 -1.71 -16.28 12.59
C VAL A 90 -2.32 -15.63 11.35
N ILE A 91 -1.58 -15.56 10.26
CA ILE A 91 -2.07 -14.99 8.99
C ILE A 91 -3.29 -15.79 8.50
N GLY A 92 -3.20 -17.13 8.46
CA GLY A 92 -4.33 -17.97 8.08
C GLY A 92 -5.58 -17.79 8.96
N PHE A 93 -5.40 -17.59 10.27
CA PHE A 93 -6.50 -17.29 11.19
C PHE A 93 -7.13 -15.91 10.90
N LEU A 94 -6.30 -14.87 10.70
CA LEU A 94 -6.77 -13.52 10.37
C LEU A 94 -7.44 -13.45 8.99
N GLN A 95 -7.10 -14.36 8.08
CA GLN A 95 -7.77 -14.58 6.78
C GLN A 95 -9.07 -15.39 6.90
N GLY A 96 -9.45 -15.85 8.10
CA GLY A 96 -10.64 -16.67 8.32
C GLY A 96 -10.50 -18.14 7.90
N LYS A 97 -9.29 -18.61 7.55
CA LYS A 97 -9.04 -19.97 7.03
C LYS A 97 -8.99 -21.05 8.12
N ASN A 98 -8.71 -20.69 9.36
CA ASN A 98 -8.62 -21.65 10.48
C ASN A 98 -9.30 -21.14 11.75
N PRO A 99 -10.63 -21.10 11.81
CA PRO A 99 -11.36 -20.55 12.95
C PRO A 99 -11.19 -21.35 14.26
N THR A 100 -10.85 -22.63 14.17
CA THR A 100 -10.64 -23.50 15.36
C THR A 100 -9.41 -23.09 16.17
N LEU A 101 -8.47 -22.40 15.56
CA LEU A 101 -7.25 -21.91 16.21
C LEU A 101 -7.58 -20.87 17.31
N ALA A 102 -8.74 -20.21 17.24
CA ALA A 102 -9.18 -19.26 18.24
C ALA A 102 -9.12 -19.82 19.67
N TYR A 103 -9.48 -21.10 19.86
CA TYR A 103 -9.43 -21.73 21.18
C TYR A 103 -7.99 -21.80 21.74
N HIS A 104 -7.01 -22.10 20.90
CA HIS A 104 -5.61 -22.16 21.34
C HIS A 104 -5.01 -20.80 21.60
N ILE A 105 -5.31 -19.82 20.74
CA ILE A 105 -4.84 -18.43 20.88
C ILE A 105 -5.41 -17.80 22.16
N SER A 106 -6.73 -17.93 22.40
CA SER A 106 -7.39 -17.33 23.56
C SER A 106 -6.87 -17.87 24.91
N LYS A 107 -6.22 -19.03 24.91
CA LYS A 107 -5.56 -19.60 26.10
C LYS A 107 -4.16 -18.99 26.38
N ARG A 108 -3.68 -18.07 25.55
CA ARG A 108 -2.37 -17.41 25.66
C ARG A 108 -1.18 -18.40 25.78
N LYS A 109 -1.26 -19.51 25.06
CA LYS A 109 -0.19 -20.55 25.06
C LYS A 109 0.32 -20.86 23.66
N PHE A 110 -0.15 -20.13 22.66
CA PHE A 110 0.16 -20.39 21.26
C PHE A 110 1.11 -19.35 20.67
N LEU A 111 0.92 -18.07 20.99
CA LEU A 111 1.71 -16.98 20.45
C LEU A 111 2.89 -16.65 21.37
N PRO A 112 4.09 -16.36 20.82
CA PRO A 112 5.10 -15.63 21.57
C PRO A 112 4.57 -14.22 21.89
N GLU A 113 4.77 -13.78 23.12
CA GLU A 113 4.27 -12.50 23.61
C GLU A 113 5.42 -11.54 23.90
N ALA A 114 5.35 -10.32 23.37
CA ALA A 114 6.30 -9.25 23.64
C ALA A 114 5.60 -8.05 24.31
N SER A 115 6.13 -6.84 24.17
CA SER A 115 5.70 -5.68 24.98
C SER A 115 4.24 -5.28 24.80
N ARG A 116 3.66 -5.51 23.63
CA ARG A 116 2.23 -5.19 23.38
C ARG A 116 1.28 -6.00 24.25
N PHE A 117 1.69 -7.17 24.70
CA PHE A 117 0.88 -8.05 25.55
C PHE A 117 0.86 -7.65 27.02
N GLU A 118 1.76 -6.78 27.49
CA GLU A 118 1.80 -6.31 28.89
C GLU A 118 0.52 -5.56 29.31
N GLN A 119 -0.18 -4.97 28.34
CA GLN A 119 -1.43 -4.23 28.59
C GLN A 119 -2.70 -5.10 28.51
N THR A 120 -2.56 -6.38 28.15
CA THR A 120 -3.71 -7.25 27.88
C THR A 120 -4.38 -7.79 29.14
N ASP A 121 -3.69 -7.85 30.26
CA ASP A 121 -4.24 -8.38 31.52
C ASP A 121 -5.41 -7.54 32.06
N GLN A 122 -5.49 -6.25 31.69
CA GLN A 122 -6.60 -5.36 32.05
C GLN A 122 -7.80 -5.47 31.09
N LEU A 123 -7.69 -6.20 30.01
CA LEU A 123 -8.69 -6.25 28.93
C LEU A 123 -9.54 -7.53 28.94
N GLU A 124 -9.21 -8.54 29.76
CA GLU A 124 -9.99 -9.79 29.83
C GLU A 124 -11.47 -9.55 30.16
N TRP A 125 -11.78 -8.54 30.99
CA TRP A 125 -13.17 -8.17 31.29
C TRP A 125 -13.90 -7.58 30.05
N ALA A 126 -13.21 -6.87 29.19
CA ALA A 126 -13.81 -6.23 28.01
C ALA A 126 -14.22 -7.25 26.93
N PHE A 127 -13.52 -8.40 26.88
CA PHE A 127 -13.78 -9.46 25.91
C PHE A 127 -14.69 -10.57 26.46
N GLY A 128 -15.05 -10.54 27.72
CA GLY A 128 -15.94 -11.56 28.35
C GLY A 128 -17.28 -11.74 27.64
N THR A 129 -17.76 -10.73 26.93
CA THR A 129 -18.99 -10.75 26.13
C THR A 129 -18.76 -10.94 24.62
N MET A 130 -17.54 -10.79 24.12
CA MET A 130 -17.22 -10.83 22.67
C MET A 130 -16.81 -12.22 22.16
N GLY A 131 -16.54 -13.16 23.06
CA GLY A 131 -16.19 -14.53 22.69
C GLY A 131 -14.71 -14.75 22.28
N ASN A 132 -14.33 -16.05 22.22
CA ASN A 132 -12.95 -16.47 21.97
C ASN A 132 -12.40 -16.01 20.61
N ASN A 133 -13.25 -15.85 19.62
CA ASN A 133 -12.81 -15.47 18.27
C ASN A 133 -12.30 -14.03 18.22
N ASP A 134 -13.04 -13.10 18.84
CA ASP A 134 -12.65 -11.67 18.83
C ASP A 134 -11.44 -11.43 19.72
N LEU A 135 -11.38 -12.09 20.90
CA LEU A 135 -10.19 -12.08 21.73
C LEU A 135 -8.96 -12.60 20.94
N SER A 136 -9.12 -13.67 20.20
CA SER A 136 -8.02 -14.25 19.43
C SER A 136 -7.57 -13.36 18.27
N LYS A 137 -8.51 -12.68 17.58
CA LYS A 137 -8.16 -11.66 16.58
C LYS A 137 -7.38 -10.50 17.20
N PHE A 138 -7.81 -10.06 18.37
CA PHE A 138 -7.11 -9.02 19.12
C PHE A 138 -5.68 -9.45 19.49
N LEU A 139 -5.50 -10.64 20.04
CA LEU A 139 -4.18 -11.18 20.40
C LEU A 139 -3.28 -11.37 19.15
N CYS A 140 -3.83 -11.84 18.03
CA CYS A 140 -3.11 -11.91 16.77
C CYS A 140 -2.71 -10.51 16.27
N THR A 141 -3.55 -9.49 16.49
CA THR A 141 -3.20 -8.11 16.12
C THR A 141 -2.04 -7.60 16.99
N MET A 142 -2.05 -7.87 18.31
CA MET A 142 -0.93 -7.52 19.19
C MET A 142 0.38 -8.20 18.76
N TYR A 143 0.32 -9.46 18.39
CA TYR A 143 1.45 -10.20 17.85
C TYR A 143 2.01 -9.56 16.56
N MET A 144 1.13 -9.16 15.64
CA MET A 144 1.53 -8.45 14.42
C MET A 144 2.14 -7.07 14.73
N GLU A 145 1.56 -6.35 15.69
CA GLU A 145 2.06 -5.05 16.14
C GLU A 145 3.43 -5.14 16.83
N ASP A 146 3.69 -6.18 17.65
CA ASP A 146 5.03 -6.44 18.19
C ASP A 146 6.06 -6.63 17.09
N LEU A 147 5.76 -7.42 16.06
CA LEU A 147 6.63 -7.59 14.90
C LEU A 147 6.82 -6.27 14.12
N SER A 148 5.76 -5.46 13.99
CA SER A 148 5.83 -4.13 13.40
C SER A 148 6.77 -3.20 14.18
N ASP A 149 6.69 -3.22 15.51
CA ASP A 149 7.57 -2.44 16.38
C ASP A 149 9.03 -2.88 16.23
N LEU A 150 9.30 -4.18 16.13
CA LEU A 150 10.64 -4.71 15.87
C LEU A 150 11.20 -4.21 14.52
N ILE A 151 10.38 -4.27 13.46
CA ILE A 151 10.77 -3.78 12.13
C ILE A 151 11.08 -2.29 12.21
N LYS A 152 10.21 -1.51 12.86
CA LYS A 152 10.34 -0.06 12.99
C LYS A 152 11.57 0.35 13.79
N GLU A 153 11.88 -0.35 14.86
CA GLU A 153 13.04 -0.05 15.71
C GLU A 153 14.36 -0.38 15.01
N VAL A 154 14.43 -1.52 14.33
CA VAL A 154 15.71 -2.11 13.92
C VAL A 154 15.97 -1.97 12.43
N VAL A 155 14.94 -2.11 11.59
CA VAL A 155 15.06 -2.32 10.15
C VAL A 155 14.70 -1.07 9.35
N ASP A 156 13.53 -0.49 9.63
CA ASP A 156 12.99 0.64 8.88
C ASP A 156 12.07 1.49 9.76
N GLU A 157 12.57 2.64 10.22
CA GLU A 157 11.85 3.57 11.12
C GLU A 157 10.51 4.09 10.56
N HIS A 158 10.31 3.99 9.25
CA HIS A 158 9.09 4.43 8.57
C HIS A 158 8.03 3.34 8.49
N PHE A 159 8.33 2.11 8.91
CA PHE A 159 7.41 0.99 8.79
C PHE A 159 6.13 1.18 9.60
N GLY A 160 5.00 0.76 9.01
CA GLY A 160 3.68 0.71 9.62
C GLY A 160 2.68 0.11 8.66
N PHE A 161 1.68 -0.60 9.16
CA PHE A 161 0.75 -1.38 8.34
C PHE A 161 -0.10 -0.56 7.37
N SER A 162 -0.43 0.69 7.69
CA SER A 162 -1.28 1.55 6.85
C SER A 162 -0.70 2.95 6.63
N ARG A 163 0.49 3.24 7.18
CA ARG A 163 1.06 4.59 7.23
C ARG A 163 2.57 4.61 6.99
N TYR A 164 3.03 3.80 6.06
CA TYR A 164 4.45 3.73 5.73
C TYR A 164 4.94 5.08 5.19
N ALA A 165 5.99 5.61 5.80
CA ALA A 165 6.61 6.89 5.42
C ALA A 165 5.61 8.07 5.29
N GLU A 166 4.47 8.03 5.99
CA GLU A 166 3.40 9.04 5.91
C GLU A 166 3.92 10.45 6.20
N ARG A 167 4.90 10.59 7.09
CA ARG A 167 5.52 11.88 7.39
C ARG A 167 6.11 12.53 6.14
N LEU A 168 6.76 11.76 5.28
CA LEU A 168 7.35 12.26 4.03
C LEU A 168 6.29 12.77 3.05
N GLY A 169 5.10 12.17 3.04
CA GLY A 169 3.97 12.63 2.23
C GLY A 169 3.20 13.79 2.86
N ARG A 170 3.28 13.98 4.18
CA ARG A 170 2.63 15.08 4.90
C ARG A 170 3.43 16.37 4.95
N SER A 171 4.73 16.34 4.69
CA SER A 171 5.55 17.55 4.55
C SER A 171 5.20 18.33 3.28
N ALA A 172 3.91 18.49 3.03
CA ALA A 172 3.27 18.90 1.78
C ALA A 172 3.64 20.32 1.30
N ASN A 173 4.43 21.09 2.05
CA ASN A 173 4.90 22.40 1.62
C ASN A 173 6.12 22.35 0.69
N SER A 174 6.78 21.18 0.57
CA SER A 174 7.97 21.02 -0.28
C SER A 174 8.17 19.54 -0.64
N PHE A 175 8.56 19.31 -1.89
CA PHE A 175 8.98 18.00 -2.38
C PHE A 175 10.39 17.61 -1.91
N ASP A 176 11.14 18.53 -1.26
CA ASP A 176 12.57 18.40 -0.97
C ASP A 176 12.90 17.20 -0.07
N GLU A 177 12.15 16.99 1.02
CA GLU A 177 12.41 15.88 1.96
C GLU A 177 12.18 14.52 1.29
N LEU A 178 11.06 14.39 0.55
CA LEU A 178 10.76 13.18 -0.21
C LEU A 178 11.81 12.95 -1.30
N TYR A 179 12.16 13.98 -2.06
CA TYR A 179 13.17 13.89 -3.12
C TYR A 179 14.53 13.48 -2.57
N ALA A 180 14.98 14.09 -1.46
CA ALA A 180 16.23 13.71 -0.81
C ALA A 180 16.24 12.25 -0.34
N THR A 181 15.13 11.77 0.26
CA THR A 181 14.98 10.38 0.68
C THR A 181 15.05 9.42 -0.51
N LEU A 182 14.49 9.78 -1.66
CA LEU A 182 14.53 8.99 -2.88
C LEU A 182 15.94 8.92 -3.51
N GLN A 183 16.86 9.81 -3.16
CA GLN A 183 18.27 9.72 -3.59
C GLN A 183 19.07 8.70 -2.75
N GLY A 184 18.55 8.28 -1.60
CA GLY A 184 19.16 7.24 -0.76
C GLY A 184 18.94 5.82 -1.29
N ASP A 185 19.63 4.86 -0.68
CA ASP A 185 19.51 3.44 -1.00
C ASP A 185 18.10 2.89 -0.67
N ASN A 186 17.74 1.82 -1.36
CA ASN A 186 16.52 1.08 -1.07
C ASN A 186 16.57 0.46 0.33
N THR A 187 15.52 0.67 1.12
CA THR A 187 15.34 0.04 2.42
C THR A 187 15.13 -1.49 2.26
N TYR A 188 15.09 -2.21 3.37
CA TYR A 188 14.72 -3.62 3.36
C TYR A 188 13.30 -3.83 2.79
N ILE A 189 12.37 -2.96 3.19
CA ILE A 189 10.97 -3.01 2.73
C ILE A 189 10.88 -2.66 1.24
N ASP A 190 11.63 -1.63 0.79
CA ASP A 190 11.69 -1.26 -0.63
C ASP A 190 12.08 -2.46 -1.51
N LYS A 191 13.09 -3.21 -1.11
CA LYS A 191 13.56 -4.38 -1.87
C LYS A 191 12.47 -5.43 -2.04
N ILE A 192 11.63 -5.64 -1.02
CA ILE A 192 10.55 -6.65 -1.06
C ILE A 192 9.47 -6.23 -2.06
N TYR A 193 8.88 -5.03 -1.91
CA TYR A 193 7.79 -4.66 -2.81
C TYR A 193 8.26 -4.36 -4.25
N LEU A 194 9.51 -3.92 -4.44
CA LEU A 194 10.07 -3.73 -5.77
C LEU A 194 10.27 -5.07 -6.49
N GLN A 195 10.64 -6.15 -5.80
CA GLN A 195 10.67 -7.49 -6.38
C GLN A 195 9.26 -7.98 -6.80
N LEU A 196 8.23 -7.68 -5.99
CA LEU A 196 6.84 -7.98 -6.36
C LEU A 196 6.41 -7.17 -7.59
N LEU A 197 6.70 -5.89 -7.61
CA LEU A 197 6.45 -5.02 -8.76
C LEU A 197 7.13 -5.54 -10.03
N GLU A 198 8.40 -5.91 -9.95
CA GLU A 198 9.16 -6.48 -11.06
C GLU A 198 8.48 -7.74 -11.61
N LYS A 199 8.11 -8.67 -10.73
CA LYS A 199 7.41 -9.90 -11.11
C LYS A 199 6.10 -9.61 -11.86
N HIS A 200 5.31 -8.64 -11.39
CA HIS A 200 4.09 -8.23 -12.10
C HIS A 200 4.40 -7.63 -13.46
N ILE A 201 5.35 -6.70 -13.55
CA ILE A 201 5.74 -6.05 -14.81
C ILE A 201 6.24 -7.09 -15.82
N ASP A 202 7.08 -8.03 -15.39
CA ASP A 202 7.62 -9.08 -16.26
C ASP A 202 6.58 -10.12 -16.68
N THR A 203 5.46 -10.23 -15.96
CA THR A 203 4.33 -11.09 -16.35
C THR A 203 3.36 -10.38 -17.28
N ILE A 204 3.08 -9.10 -17.04
CA ILE A 204 2.04 -8.32 -17.71
C ILE A 204 2.58 -7.66 -18.99
N HIS A 205 3.86 -7.28 -18.99
CA HIS A 205 4.51 -6.47 -20.03
C HIS A 205 3.70 -5.20 -20.37
N PRO A 206 3.41 -4.32 -19.37
CA PRO A 206 2.54 -3.18 -19.59
C PRO A 206 3.23 -2.09 -20.38
N GLY A 207 2.45 -1.38 -21.23
CA GLY A 207 2.92 -0.14 -21.86
C GLY A 207 2.72 1.08 -20.95
N ILE A 208 1.76 0.99 -20.01
CA ILE A 208 1.46 2.03 -19.02
C ILE A 208 1.33 1.38 -17.64
N VAL A 209 1.99 1.96 -16.64
CA VAL A 209 1.74 1.67 -15.21
C VAL A 209 1.07 2.88 -14.59
N ALA A 210 -0.13 2.69 -14.03
CA ALA A 210 -0.91 3.74 -13.39
C ALA A 210 -1.04 3.46 -11.88
N PHE A 211 -0.44 4.33 -11.07
CA PHE A 211 -0.49 4.27 -9.61
C PHE A 211 -1.72 5.00 -9.09
N SER A 212 -2.53 4.30 -8.29
CA SER A 212 -3.58 4.93 -7.48
C SER A 212 -3.00 5.22 -6.10
N VAL A 213 -2.77 6.50 -5.81
CA VAL A 213 -2.20 6.99 -4.54
C VAL A 213 -3.32 7.63 -3.72
N PRO A 214 -3.98 6.88 -2.81
CA PRO A 214 -5.11 7.40 -2.05
C PRO A 214 -4.69 8.35 -0.93
N PHE A 215 -3.57 8.07 -0.25
CA PHE A 215 -3.15 8.73 0.99
C PHE A 215 -1.68 9.12 0.97
N PRO A 216 -1.24 10.04 1.86
CA PRO A 216 0.18 10.39 2.02
C PRO A 216 1.08 9.17 2.28
N GLY A 217 0.59 8.15 3.00
CA GLY A 217 1.32 6.92 3.31
C GLY A 217 1.63 6.02 2.11
N ASN A 218 1.09 6.31 0.94
CA ASN A 218 1.37 5.57 -0.30
C ASN A 218 2.31 6.34 -1.24
N LEU A 219 2.59 7.60 -0.93
CA LEU A 219 3.29 8.50 -1.85
C LEU A 219 4.73 8.06 -2.07
N TYR A 220 5.48 7.84 -0.98
CA TYR A 220 6.88 7.43 -1.04
C TYR A 220 7.06 6.18 -1.90
N THR A 221 6.26 5.14 -1.65
CA THR A 221 6.37 3.87 -2.37
C THR A 221 5.95 3.99 -3.83
N ALA A 222 5.01 4.89 -4.17
CA ALA A 222 4.67 5.20 -5.55
C ALA A 222 5.87 5.83 -6.28
N PHE A 223 6.53 6.82 -5.66
CA PHE A 223 7.73 7.46 -6.23
C PHE A 223 8.90 6.48 -6.34
N ARG A 224 9.18 5.68 -5.32
CA ARG A 224 10.24 4.67 -5.34
C ARG A 224 9.98 3.61 -6.40
N SER A 225 8.74 3.18 -6.57
CA SER A 225 8.32 2.28 -7.64
C SER A 225 8.52 2.89 -9.03
N ALA A 226 8.12 4.14 -9.21
CA ALA A 226 8.30 4.89 -10.45
C ALA A 226 9.80 5.07 -10.79
N GLN A 227 10.63 5.38 -9.80
CA GLN A 227 12.09 5.46 -9.94
C GLN A 227 12.67 4.13 -10.42
N TRP A 228 12.24 3.01 -9.82
CA TRP A 228 12.67 1.68 -10.24
C TRP A 228 12.26 1.38 -11.69
N ILE A 229 11.02 1.70 -12.08
CA ILE A 229 10.53 1.51 -13.45
C ILE A 229 11.34 2.35 -14.44
N ARG A 230 11.56 3.63 -14.16
CA ARG A 230 12.39 4.52 -15.01
C ARG A 230 13.76 3.94 -15.27
N LYS A 231 14.40 3.40 -14.23
CA LYS A 231 15.75 2.84 -14.32
C LYS A 231 15.80 1.52 -15.08
N ASN A 232 14.84 0.62 -14.83
CA ASN A 232 14.91 -0.78 -15.27
C ASN A 232 14.02 -1.09 -16.49
N ARG A 233 12.98 -0.27 -16.75
CA ARG A 233 11.98 -0.46 -17.82
C ARG A 233 11.62 0.90 -18.47
N PRO A 234 12.60 1.64 -19.05
CA PRO A 234 12.43 3.05 -19.47
C PRO A 234 11.37 3.27 -20.56
N GLY A 235 10.94 2.20 -21.23
CA GLY A 235 9.88 2.28 -22.26
C GLY A 235 8.46 2.36 -21.70
N ILE A 236 8.27 2.07 -20.41
CA ILE A 236 6.95 2.10 -19.78
C ILE A 236 6.59 3.54 -19.42
N LYS A 237 5.36 3.95 -19.77
CA LYS A 237 4.80 5.22 -19.32
C LYS A 237 4.23 5.09 -17.92
N ILE A 238 4.42 6.13 -17.09
CA ILE A 238 4.05 6.09 -15.68
C ILE A 238 3.08 7.22 -15.37
N ALA A 239 1.91 6.87 -14.84
CA ALA A 239 0.90 7.83 -14.40
C ALA A 239 0.64 7.69 -12.89
N MET A 240 0.26 8.80 -12.24
CA MET A 240 -0.25 8.85 -10.88
C MET A 240 -1.63 9.50 -10.87
N GLY A 241 -2.54 8.92 -10.10
CA GLY A 241 -3.86 9.48 -9.78
C GLY A 241 -4.27 9.07 -8.38
N GLY A 242 -5.52 9.34 -7.99
CA GLY A 242 -6.08 8.99 -6.70
C GLY A 242 -6.28 10.17 -5.76
N GLY A 243 -6.61 9.89 -4.50
CA GLY A 243 -6.99 10.90 -3.51
C GLY A 243 -5.90 11.93 -3.22
N PHE A 244 -4.65 11.48 -3.08
CA PHE A 244 -3.53 12.38 -2.77
C PHE A 244 -3.28 13.44 -3.87
N PRO A 245 -3.16 13.11 -5.16
CA PRO A 245 -3.09 14.14 -6.19
C PRO A 245 -4.27 15.10 -6.17
N ASN A 246 -5.46 14.63 -5.89
CA ASN A 246 -6.67 15.46 -5.87
C ASN A 246 -6.70 16.48 -4.74
N THR A 247 -6.07 16.20 -3.61
CA THR A 247 -6.05 17.11 -2.46
C THR A 247 -4.78 17.95 -2.42
N GLU A 248 -3.62 17.35 -2.67
CA GLU A 248 -2.33 17.95 -2.39
C GLU A 248 -1.61 18.50 -3.65
N LEU A 249 -1.91 17.95 -4.84
CA LEU A 249 -1.17 18.29 -6.06
C LEU A 249 -1.93 19.19 -7.05
N ARG A 250 -3.04 19.81 -6.63
CA ARG A 250 -3.82 20.71 -7.53
C ARG A 250 -3.05 21.94 -8.01
N SER A 251 -2.05 22.35 -7.27
CA SER A 251 -1.15 23.48 -7.60
C SER A 251 0.27 22.99 -7.91
N LEU A 252 0.41 21.78 -8.47
CA LEU A 252 1.72 21.20 -8.77
C LEU A 252 2.53 22.11 -9.68
N SER A 253 3.72 22.51 -9.22
CA SER A 253 4.66 23.37 -9.96
C SER A 253 6.09 22.84 -9.94
N ASP A 254 6.38 21.82 -9.12
CA ASP A 254 7.71 21.24 -9.01
C ASP A 254 7.98 20.27 -10.18
N ALA A 255 8.87 20.68 -11.07
CA ALA A 255 9.22 19.89 -12.25
C ALA A 255 9.93 18.57 -11.93
N ARG A 256 10.56 18.43 -10.74
CA ARG A 256 11.27 17.21 -10.31
C ARG A 256 10.34 16.01 -10.17
N VAL A 257 9.03 16.22 -9.95
CA VAL A 257 8.02 15.15 -9.92
C VAL A 257 8.02 14.36 -11.24
N PHE A 258 8.32 15.02 -12.35
CA PHE A 258 8.33 14.43 -13.70
C PHE A 258 9.64 13.69 -14.04
N GLU A 259 10.60 13.66 -13.14
CA GLU A 259 11.70 12.68 -13.21
C GLU A 259 11.18 11.24 -12.96
N PHE A 260 10.06 11.12 -12.24
CA PHE A 260 9.44 9.85 -11.84
C PHE A 260 8.20 9.50 -12.68
N PHE A 261 7.31 10.45 -12.88
CA PHE A 261 6.02 10.25 -13.56
C PHE A 261 5.99 10.98 -14.91
N ASP A 262 5.32 10.41 -15.90
CA ASP A 262 5.00 11.12 -17.15
C ASP A 262 3.74 11.98 -17.00
N PHE A 263 2.77 11.49 -16.17
CA PHE A 263 1.45 12.10 -16.05
C PHE A 263 0.98 12.08 -14.59
N ILE A 264 0.38 13.20 -14.15
CA ILE A 264 -0.36 13.28 -12.88
C ILE A 264 -1.79 13.65 -13.23
N THR A 265 -2.74 12.74 -12.94
CA THR A 265 -4.18 12.95 -13.24
C THR A 265 -4.95 13.35 -12.01
N LEU A 266 -5.92 14.22 -12.18
CA LEU A 266 -6.80 14.73 -11.12
C LEU A 266 -8.26 14.30 -11.30
N ASP A 267 -9.01 14.38 -10.21
CA ASP A 267 -10.44 14.12 -10.09
C ASP A 267 -10.82 12.68 -10.50
N ASP A 268 -12.00 12.49 -11.12
CA ASP A 268 -12.44 11.17 -11.57
C ASP A 268 -11.47 10.64 -12.63
N GLY A 269 -10.92 9.45 -12.39
CA GLY A 269 -9.80 8.91 -13.16
C GLY A 269 -10.17 8.37 -14.54
N GLU A 270 -11.45 8.12 -14.84
CA GLU A 270 -11.89 7.39 -16.02
C GLU A 270 -11.59 8.19 -17.33
N ALA A 271 -12.10 9.40 -17.42
CA ALA A 271 -11.90 10.22 -18.61
C ALA A 271 -10.44 10.70 -18.75
N PRO A 272 -9.72 11.13 -17.71
CA PRO A 272 -8.30 11.40 -17.79
C PRO A 272 -7.48 10.20 -18.27
N LEU A 273 -7.70 9.00 -17.70
CA LEU A 273 -6.93 7.82 -18.06
C LEU A 273 -7.21 7.36 -19.50
N GLU A 274 -8.47 7.36 -19.96
CA GLU A 274 -8.80 7.01 -21.34
C GLU A 274 -8.11 7.97 -22.34
N ASN A 275 -8.18 9.29 -22.10
CA ASN A 275 -7.52 10.25 -22.98
C ASN A 275 -5.99 10.16 -22.94
N LEU A 276 -5.42 9.82 -21.78
CA LEU A 276 -4.00 9.54 -21.62
C LEU A 276 -3.58 8.30 -22.42
N ILE A 277 -4.34 7.21 -22.35
CA ILE A 277 -4.10 6.00 -23.12
C ILE A 277 -4.16 6.31 -24.63
N ASP A 278 -5.17 7.05 -25.09
CA ASP A 278 -5.32 7.47 -26.47
C ASP A 278 -4.13 8.33 -26.95
N PHE A 279 -3.61 9.20 -26.08
CA PHE A 279 -2.43 10.01 -26.38
C PHE A 279 -1.17 9.15 -26.46
N VAL A 280 -0.92 8.27 -25.49
CA VAL A 280 0.27 7.40 -25.46
C VAL A 280 0.30 6.45 -26.65
N GLU A 281 -0.86 5.95 -27.08
CA GLU A 281 -0.98 5.08 -28.26
C GLU A 281 -1.03 5.84 -29.59
N GLY A 282 -0.91 7.16 -29.58
CA GLY A 282 -0.90 8.00 -30.79
C GLY A 282 -2.26 8.15 -31.48
N ARG A 283 -3.37 7.76 -30.82
CA ARG A 283 -4.73 7.95 -31.35
C ARG A 283 -5.23 9.39 -31.25
N LYS A 284 -4.73 10.12 -30.24
CA LYS A 284 -5.03 11.54 -30.02
C LYS A 284 -3.74 12.33 -29.78
N ASN A 285 -3.80 13.63 -29.99
CA ASN A 285 -2.69 14.53 -29.68
C ASN A 285 -2.75 14.97 -28.19
N ILE A 286 -1.74 15.71 -27.76
CA ILE A 286 -1.59 16.20 -26.38
C ILE A 286 -2.76 17.07 -25.89
N ASP A 287 -3.44 17.77 -26.83
CA ASP A 287 -4.60 18.63 -26.50
C ASP A 287 -5.83 17.82 -26.05
N ALA A 288 -5.83 16.51 -26.26
CA ALA A 288 -6.89 15.62 -25.77
C ALA A 288 -6.77 15.32 -24.28
N LEU A 289 -5.63 15.59 -23.65
CA LEU A 289 -5.43 15.31 -22.21
C LEU A 289 -6.44 16.09 -21.36
N LYS A 290 -7.00 15.42 -20.36
CA LYS A 290 -8.02 15.94 -19.46
C LYS A 290 -7.52 15.88 -18.02
N ARG A 291 -7.57 17.01 -17.31
CA ARG A 291 -7.17 17.15 -15.91
C ARG A 291 -5.83 16.47 -15.60
N THR A 292 -4.85 16.71 -16.47
CA THR A 292 -3.54 16.02 -16.41
C THR A 292 -2.41 17.05 -16.38
N PHE A 293 -1.53 16.92 -15.40
CA PHE A 293 -0.25 17.61 -15.39
C PHE A 293 0.79 16.80 -16.17
N ILE A 294 1.61 17.50 -16.95
CA ILE A 294 2.73 16.98 -17.74
C ILE A 294 3.90 17.94 -17.66
N LEU A 295 5.08 17.49 -18.10
CA LEU A 295 6.23 18.37 -18.29
C LEU A 295 6.33 18.75 -19.77
N GLU A 296 6.30 20.05 -20.06
CA GLU A 296 6.49 20.62 -21.40
C GLU A 296 7.59 21.67 -21.34
N ASP A 297 8.59 21.54 -22.20
CA ASP A 297 9.74 22.50 -22.26
C ASP A 297 10.37 22.79 -20.88
N GLY A 298 10.47 21.76 -20.03
CA GLY A 298 11.01 21.86 -18.67
C GLY A 298 10.11 22.55 -17.65
N LYS A 299 8.85 22.83 -18.00
CA LYS A 299 7.86 23.47 -17.11
C LYS A 299 6.66 22.55 -16.90
N VAL A 300 6.11 22.61 -15.70
CA VAL A 300 4.86 21.91 -15.37
C VAL A 300 3.70 22.59 -16.10
N SER A 301 2.97 21.81 -16.87
CA SER A 301 1.80 22.26 -17.63
C SER A 301 0.57 21.47 -17.24
N TYR A 302 -0.55 22.15 -16.97
CA TYR A 302 -1.83 21.53 -16.71
C TYR A 302 -2.69 21.53 -17.98
N ARG A 303 -3.04 20.34 -18.47
CA ARG A 303 -3.88 20.14 -19.63
C ARG A 303 -5.29 19.70 -19.20
N ASN A 304 -6.29 20.42 -19.67
CA ASN A 304 -7.69 20.10 -19.40
C ASN A 304 -8.58 20.38 -20.59
N ASN A 305 -8.80 19.36 -21.42
CA ASN A 305 -9.70 19.48 -22.56
C ASN A 305 -11.17 19.55 -22.09
N ALA A 306 -11.74 20.73 -22.15
CA ALA A 306 -13.11 20.98 -21.75
C ALA A 306 -14.16 20.31 -22.68
N SER A 307 -13.81 19.97 -23.91
CA SER A 307 -14.71 19.28 -24.85
C SER A 307 -14.83 17.77 -24.56
N CYS A 308 -13.87 17.18 -23.84
CA CYS A 308 -13.98 15.81 -23.33
C CYS A 308 -14.93 15.79 -22.13
N LYS A 309 -16.09 15.17 -22.28
CA LYS A 309 -17.07 15.03 -21.20
C LYS A 309 -16.63 13.99 -20.17
N ASP A 310 -17.06 14.17 -18.93
CA ASP A 310 -16.99 13.14 -17.92
C ASP A 310 -18.06 12.09 -18.15
N TYR A 311 -17.80 10.87 -17.63
CA TYR A 311 -18.73 9.76 -17.75
C TYR A 311 -19.81 9.83 -16.67
N LYS A 312 -21.03 9.45 -17.03
CA LYS A 312 -22.10 9.25 -16.06
C LYS A 312 -21.87 7.96 -15.30
N GLN A 313 -22.38 7.86 -14.08
CA GLN A 313 -22.30 6.65 -13.26
C GLN A 313 -22.75 5.38 -14.02
N SER A 314 -23.77 5.49 -14.87
CA SER A 314 -24.27 4.36 -15.69
C SER A 314 -23.33 3.91 -16.81
N GLU A 315 -22.29 4.67 -17.10
CA GLU A 315 -21.31 4.40 -18.18
C GLU A 315 -19.99 3.85 -17.65
N LEU A 316 -19.77 3.84 -16.32
CA LEU A 316 -18.52 3.43 -15.69
C LEU A 316 -18.33 1.90 -15.66
N GLY A 317 -19.39 1.13 -15.86
CA GLY A 317 -19.34 -0.32 -15.73
C GLY A 317 -19.40 -0.77 -14.27
N THR A 318 -19.17 -2.08 -14.06
CA THR A 318 -19.12 -2.69 -12.72
C THR A 318 -17.66 -2.80 -12.29
N PRO A 319 -17.31 -2.46 -11.03
CA PRO A 319 -15.96 -2.67 -10.51
C PRO A 319 -15.50 -4.11 -10.68
N ASP A 320 -14.28 -4.29 -11.18
CA ASP A 320 -13.69 -5.61 -11.43
C ASP A 320 -12.55 -5.89 -10.46
N TYR A 321 -12.79 -6.79 -9.51
CA TYR A 321 -11.83 -7.22 -8.50
C TYR A 321 -11.09 -8.52 -8.87
N SER A 322 -11.27 -9.06 -10.09
CA SER A 322 -10.87 -10.43 -10.45
C SER A 322 -9.37 -10.72 -10.33
N ASP A 323 -8.51 -9.71 -10.43
CA ASP A 323 -7.05 -9.90 -10.31
C ASP A 323 -6.53 -9.74 -8.87
N LEU A 324 -7.36 -9.23 -7.95
CA LEU A 324 -6.96 -8.99 -6.57
C LEU A 324 -7.09 -10.26 -5.72
N LEU A 325 -6.20 -10.41 -4.75
CA LEU A 325 -6.13 -11.56 -3.85
C LEU A 325 -7.16 -11.45 -2.71
N LEU A 326 -8.48 -11.43 -3.03
CA LEU A 326 -9.56 -11.11 -2.10
C LEU A 326 -9.58 -11.99 -0.84
N ASP A 327 -9.20 -13.27 -0.97
CA ASP A 327 -9.13 -14.24 0.12
C ASP A 327 -7.85 -14.12 0.97
N GLN A 328 -6.96 -13.20 0.62
CA GLN A 328 -5.68 -13.00 1.31
C GLN A 328 -5.70 -11.81 2.26
N TYR A 329 -6.73 -10.96 2.22
CA TYR A 329 -6.86 -9.85 3.16
C TYR A 329 -7.06 -10.34 4.58
N ILE A 330 -6.55 -9.59 5.56
CA ILE A 330 -6.51 -10.00 6.97
C ILE A 330 -7.40 -9.12 7.84
N SER A 331 -8.20 -9.73 8.71
CA SER A 331 -9.11 -9.03 9.63
C SER A 331 -8.41 -8.67 10.94
N ALA A 332 -7.32 -7.89 10.86
CA ALA A 332 -6.68 -7.31 12.04
C ALA A 332 -7.61 -6.25 12.68
N VAL A 333 -7.61 -6.20 14.02
CA VAL A 333 -8.35 -5.19 14.76
C VAL A 333 -7.51 -3.91 14.74
N GLU A 334 -8.02 -2.83 14.12
CA GLU A 334 -7.36 -1.52 14.18
C GLU A 334 -7.48 -0.95 15.60
N ILE A 335 -6.47 -1.19 16.42
CA ILE A 335 -6.44 -0.72 17.83
C ILE A 335 -6.15 0.78 17.91
N ALA A 336 -5.51 1.34 16.91
CA ALA A 336 -5.13 2.74 16.85
C ALA A 336 -5.94 3.55 15.83
N ASN A 337 -7.25 3.30 15.69
CA ASN A 337 -8.09 4.22 14.94
C ASN A 337 -8.21 5.53 15.74
N PRO A 338 -7.68 6.68 15.24
CA PRO A 338 -7.85 7.98 15.91
C PRO A 338 -9.32 8.34 16.15
N MET A 339 -10.24 7.80 15.35
CA MET A 339 -11.68 7.93 15.54
C MET A 339 -12.17 7.24 16.82
N HIS A 340 -11.60 6.11 17.22
CA HIS A 340 -11.94 5.48 18.51
C HIS A 340 -11.61 6.36 19.72
N ARG A 341 -10.51 7.12 19.68
CA ARG A 341 -10.20 8.11 20.71
C ARG A 341 -11.21 9.25 20.75
N LEU A 342 -11.67 9.71 19.58
CA LEU A 342 -12.72 10.75 19.51
C LEU A 342 -14.07 10.27 20.07
N TRP A 343 -14.40 8.98 19.89
CA TRP A 343 -15.62 8.38 20.45
C TRP A 343 -15.50 8.11 21.94
N SER A 344 -14.34 7.63 22.40
CA SER A 344 -14.10 7.37 23.84
C SER A 344 -13.99 8.63 24.69
N ASP A 345 -13.53 9.74 24.10
CA ASP A 345 -13.38 11.04 24.79
C ASP A 345 -14.67 11.86 24.86
N GLY A 346 -15.82 11.31 24.46
CA GLY A 346 -17.14 11.96 24.59
C GLY A 346 -17.30 13.27 23.79
N ARG A 347 -16.42 13.54 22.81
CA ARG A 347 -16.41 14.82 22.06
C ARG A 347 -17.49 14.95 20.99
N TRP A 348 -18.33 13.94 20.83
CA TRP A 348 -19.43 13.89 19.87
C TRP A 348 -20.80 13.58 20.51
N ASN A 349 -21.00 13.95 21.77
CA ASN A 349 -22.33 13.99 22.39
C ASN A 349 -22.99 15.34 22.19
#